data_d0b63c3399e7d71db8e027b074d786e6
#
_entry.id   d0b63c3399e7d71db8e027b074d786e6
#
_cell.length_a   1.000
_cell.length_b   1.000
_cell.length_c   1.000
_cell.angle_alpha   90.00
_cell.angle_beta   90.00
_cell.angle_gamma   90.00
#
_symmetry.space_group_name_H-M   'P 1'
#
loop_
_entity.id
_entity.type
_entity.pdbx_description
1 polymer ?
#
loop_
_entity_poly.entity_id
_entity_poly.type
_entity_poly.pdbx_seq_one_letter_code
_entity_poly.pdbx_strand_id
1 'polypeptide(L)'
;ERKLAVLLGIPLNGVDPSLNHIGTKSGSRKAFKEAGVSLPFGFEDLRTDGEIADSLYDMKRRDPGLRRAVVKLNESFSGEGNALYRYPEEFSRAAIRDQMHHLQLSIPKETPEVYLDKFSRMGGIVEEFMDANEKTSPSAQLRISPSGQVMVISTHDQLLGGATGQIFL
;
A
#
# COMPACT_ATOMS: atom_id res chain seq x y z
N GLU A 1 -19.50 3.30 -14.45
CA GLU A 1 -20.51 3.82 -13.51
C GLU A 1 -20.95 5.23 -13.89
N ARG A 2 -20.05 6.25 -14.00
CA ARG A 2 -20.38 7.64 -14.39
C ARG A 2 -21.19 7.71 -15.69
N LYS A 3 -20.77 7.01 -16.74
CA LYS A 3 -21.47 6.97 -18.03
C LYS A 3 -22.91 6.47 -17.89
N LEU A 4 -23.11 5.44 -17.09
CA LEU A 4 -24.43 4.87 -16.84
C LEU A 4 -25.32 5.82 -16.03
N ALA A 5 -24.76 6.43 -14.99
CA ALA A 5 -25.49 7.44 -14.19
C ALA A 5 -25.98 8.61 -15.04
N VAL A 6 -25.11 9.12 -15.93
CA VAL A 6 -25.45 10.20 -16.86
C VAL A 6 -26.54 9.78 -17.83
N LEU A 7 -26.47 8.57 -18.41
CA LEU A 7 -27.46 8.05 -19.33
C LEU A 7 -28.84 7.84 -18.69
N LEU A 8 -28.84 7.45 -17.43
CA LEU A 8 -30.07 7.19 -16.66
C LEU A 8 -30.61 8.47 -15.96
N GLY A 9 -29.86 9.57 -15.97
CA GLY A 9 -30.24 10.80 -15.27
C GLY A 9 -30.34 10.64 -13.76
N ILE A 10 -29.57 9.72 -13.15
CA ILE A 10 -29.60 9.42 -11.70
C ILE A 10 -28.33 9.92 -11.00
N PRO A 11 -28.43 10.35 -9.75
CA PRO A 11 -27.26 10.70 -8.95
C PRO A 11 -26.44 9.45 -8.64
N LEU A 12 -25.10 9.59 -8.64
CA LEU A 12 -24.15 8.55 -8.26
C LEU A 12 -23.48 8.95 -6.94
N ASN A 13 -23.59 8.08 -5.93
CA ASN A 13 -22.82 8.24 -4.69
C ASN A 13 -21.45 7.56 -4.84
N GLY A 14 -20.54 8.27 -5.46
CA GLY A 14 -19.19 7.75 -5.72
C GLY A 14 -18.24 8.89 -6.11
N VAL A 15 -16.94 8.60 -6.02
CA VAL A 15 -15.90 9.53 -6.44
C VAL A 15 -15.86 9.57 -7.98
N ASP A 16 -15.54 10.75 -8.55
CA ASP A 16 -15.32 10.85 -9.99
C ASP A 16 -14.16 9.91 -10.40
N PRO A 17 -14.35 9.04 -11.41
CA PRO A 17 -13.31 8.11 -11.86
C PRO A 17 -11.98 8.77 -12.24
N SER A 18 -12.00 10.06 -12.63
CA SER A 18 -10.77 10.81 -12.90
C SER A 18 -9.87 10.99 -11.66
N LEU A 19 -10.44 10.87 -10.46
CA LEU A 19 -9.74 10.97 -9.17
C LEU A 19 -9.28 9.60 -8.62
N ASN A 20 -9.48 8.52 -9.37
CA ASN A 20 -9.13 7.17 -8.91
C ASN A 20 -7.66 7.04 -8.52
N HIS A 21 -6.78 7.78 -9.21
CA HIS A 21 -5.34 7.80 -8.92
C HIS A 21 -5.01 8.24 -7.48
N ILE A 22 -5.85 9.08 -6.85
CA ILE A 22 -5.67 9.53 -5.46
C ILE A 22 -5.92 8.36 -4.48
N GLY A 23 -6.83 7.46 -4.84
CA GLY A 23 -7.17 6.28 -4.04
C GLY A 23 -6.16 5.14 -4.12
N THR A 24 -5.17 5.20 -5.02
CA THR A 24 -4.09 4.20 -5.07
C THR A 24 -3.15 4.35 -3.87
N LYS A 25 -2.34 3.32 -3.58
CA LYS A 25 -1.33 3.41 -2.50
C LYS A 25 -0.33 4.55 -2.76
N SER A 26 0.13 4.70 -4.00
CA SER A 26 1.02 5.81 -4.40
C SER A 26 0.34 7.16 -4.27
N GLY A 27 -0.90 7.27 -4.77
CA GLY A 27 -1.67 8.51 -4.69
C GLY A 27 -1.98 8.94 -3.27
N SER A 28 -2.38 7.99 -2.41
CA SER A 28 -2.64 8.24 -1.00
C SER A 28 -1.38 8.75 -0.27
N ARG A 29 -0.22 8.17 -0.53
CA ARG A 29 1.05 8.66 0.07
C ARG A 29 1.36 10.09 -0.35
N LYS A 30 1.16 10.44 -1.63
CA LYS A 30 1.34 11.81 -2.14
C LYS A 30 0.39 12.78 -1.46
N ALA A 31 -0.90 12.42 -1.36
CA ALA A 31 -1.91 13.24 -0.69
C ALA A 31 -1.56 13.48 0.79
N PHE A 32 -1.08 12.45 1.49
CA PHE A 32 -0.64 12.59 2.89
C PHE A 32 0.60 13.49 3.04
N LYS A 33 1.58 13.36 2.14
CA LYS A 33 2.76 14.26 2.10
C LYS A 33 2.33 15.71 1.87
N GLU A 34 1.44 15.94 0.93
CA GLU A 34 0.91 17.27 0.60
C GLU A 34 0.11 17.87 1.77
N ALA A 35 -0.65 17.04 2.48
CA ALA A 35 -1.40 17.44 3.68
C ALA A 35 -0.54 17.56 4.95
N GLY A 36 0.76 17.29 4.89
CA GLY A 36 1.66 17.33 6.05
C GLY A 36 1.40 16.23 7.08
N VAL A 37 0.73 15.14 6.68
CA VAL A 37 0.46 13.98 7.56
C VAL A 37 1.68 13.08 7.59
N SER A 38 2.07 12.66 8.80
CA SER A 38 3.16 11.69 8.98
C SER A 38 2.77 10.34 8.39
N LEU A 39 3.72 9.70 7.71
CA LEU A 39 3.56 8.38 7.11
C LEU A 39 4.87 7.59 7.23
N PRO A 40 4.81 6.24 7.18
CA PRO A 40 6.00 5.39 7.19
C PRO A 40 6.95 5.78 6.07
N PHE A 41 8.27 5.73 6.35
CA PHE A 41 9.24 6.02 5.30
C PHE A 41 9.15 5.01 4.17
N GLY A 42 9.24 5.46 2.91
CA GLY A 42 9.12 4.60 1.76
C GLY A 42 9.06 5.36 0.45
N PHE A 43 8.83 4.61 -0.62
CA PHE A 43 8.83 5.08 -2.00
C PHE A 43 7.52 4.72 -2.68
N GLU A 44 7.02 5.61 -3.50
CA GLU A 44 5.83 5.43 -4.31
C GLU A 44 6.15 5.43 -5.82
N ASP A 45 5.14 5.09 -6.65
CA ASP A 45 5.20 5.03 -8.12
C ASP A 45 6.19 4.01 -8.69
N LEU A 46 6.50 2.98 -7.92
CA LEU A 46 7.38 1.90 -8.36
C LEU A 46 6.64 0.97 -9.32
N ARG A 47 7.36 0.43 -10.32
CA ARG A 47 6.78 -0.48 -11.32
C ARG A 47 7.63 -1.72 -11.61
N THR A 48 8.93 -1.67 -11.34
CA THR A 48 9.85 -2.74 -11.69
C THR A 48 10.48 -3.36 -10.45
N ASP A 49 10.88 -4.63 -10.58
CA ASP A 49 11.64 -5.35 -9.55
C ASP A 49 12.94 -4.60 -9.19
N GLY A 50 13.57 -3.97 -10.18
CA GLY A 50 14.76 -3.15 -9.98
C GLY A 50 14.47 -1.95 -9.07
N GLU A 51 13.38 -1.22 -9.32
CA GLU A 51 12.96 -0.08 -8.49
C GLU A 51 12.60 -0.50 -7.08
N ILE A 52 11.93 -1.66 -6.91
CA ILE A 52 11.64 -2.23 -5.59
C ILE A 52 12.95 -2.53 -4.86
N ALA A 53 13.88 -3.25 -5.51
CA ALA A 53 15.15 -3.63 -4.90
C ALA A 53 16.01 -2.42 -4.53
N ASP A 54 16.07 -1.41 -5.40
CA ASP A 54 16.79 -0.16 -5.13
C ASP A 54 16.17 0.62 -3.96
N SER A 55 14.84 0.69 -3.91
CA SER A 55 14.11 1.30 -2.79
C SER A 55 14.40 0.58 -1.47
N LEU A 56 14.35 -0.75 -1.45
CA LEU A 56 14.68 -1.57 -0.28
C LEU A 56 16.13 -1.36 0.16
N TYR A 57 17.06 -1.28 -0.79
CA TYR A 57 18.47 -1.01 -0.51
C TYR A 57 18.66 0.38 0.14
N ASP A 58 18.03 1.41 -0.41
CA ASP A 58 18.13 2.78 0.11
C ASP A 58 17.45 2.93 1.48
N MET A 59 16.35 2.22 1.73
CA MET A 59 15.70 2.16 3.05
C MET A 59 16.64 1.55 4.10
N LYS A 60 17.26 0.41 3.80
CA LYS A 60 18.19 -0.28 4.71
C LYS A 60 19.47 0.52 4.94
N ARG A 61 19.95 1.25 3.91
CA ARG A 61 21.09 2.15 4.03
C ARG A 61 20.80 3.32 4.95
N ARG A 62 19.56 3.85 4.89
CA ARG A 62 19.09 4.94 5.76
C ARG A 62 18.93 4.49 7.20
N ASP A 63 18.32 3.32 7.40
CA ASP A 63 18.13 2.69 8.70
C ASP A 63 18.70 1.26 8.71
N PRO A 64 19.96 1.10 9.15
CA PRO A 64 20.58 -0.21 9.28
C PRO A 64 19.86 -1.17 10.24
N GLY A 65 19.04 -0.65 11.16
CA GLY A 65 18.22 -1.43 12.08
C GLY A 65 16.97 -2.03 11.45
N LEU A 66 16.57 -1.55 10.27
CA LEU A 66 15.36 -2.00 9.60
C LEU A 66 15.41 -3.50 9.26
N ARG A 67 14.48 -4.28 9.80
CA ARG A 67 14.43 -5.73 9.62
C ARG A 67 13.42 -6.17 8.57
N ARG A 68 12.39 -5.38 8.35
CA ARG A 68 11.26 -5.70 7.48
C ARG A 68 10.77 -4.47 6.73
N ALA A 69 10.26 -4.70 5.54
CA ALA A 69 9.54 -3.71 4.75
C ALA A 69 8.25 -4.33 4.20
N VAL A 70 7.35 -3.49 3.73
CA VAL A 70 6.13 -3.94 3.06
C VAL A 70 6.14 -3.43 1.63
N VAL A 71 5.94 -4.34 0.70
CA VAL A 71 5.66 -4.04 -0.71
C VAL A 71 4.15 -4.10 -0.89
N LYS A 72 3.54 -3.08 -1.49
CA LYS A 72 2.09 -3.01 -1.65
C LYS A 72 1.72 -2.67 -3.08
N LEU A 73 0.81 -3.43 -3.66
CA LEU A 73 0.19 -3.10 -4.94
C LEU A 73 -0.63 -1.80 -4.81
N ASN A 74 -0.61 -0.97 -5.86
CA ASN A 74 -1.38 0.27 -5.88
C ASN A 74 -2.88 0.05 -5.67
N GLU A 75 -3.42 -1.01 -6.28
CA GLU A 75 -4.82 -1.38 -6.17
C GLU A 75 -4.93 -2.79 -5.61
N SER A 76 -5.58 -2.92 -4.47
CA SER A 76 -5.84 -4.20 -3.82
C SER A 76 -6.97 -4.07 -2.81
N PHE A 77 -7.59 -5.18 -2.47
CA PHE A 77 -8.68 -5.24 -1.50
C PHE A 77 -8.16 -5.78 -0.16
N SER A 78 -8.55 -5.13 0.94
CA SER A 78 -8.40 -5.64 2.32
C SER A 78 -6.99 -6.17 2.69
N GLY A 79 -5.92 -5.55 2.17
CA GLY A 79 -4.55 -5.98 2.46
C GLY A 79 -4.05 -7.17 1.63
N GLU A 80 -4.86 -7.72 0.74
CA GLU A 80 -4.45 -8.86 -0.12
C GLU A 80 -3.29 -8.53 -1.06
N GLY A 81 -3.12 -7.25 -1.42
CA GLY A 81 -2.00 -6.79 -2.24
C GLY A 81 -0.72 -6.46 -1.46
N ASN A 82 -0.63 -6.88 -0.20
CA ASN A 82 0.55 -6.65 0.62
C ASN A 82 1.48 -7.86 0.59
N ALA A 83 2.78 -7.60 0.50
CA ALA A 83 3.84 -8.58 0.61
C ALA A 83 4.84 -8.12 1.66
N LEU A 84 5.16 -8.99 2.62
CA LEU A 84 6.16 -8.71 3.63
C LEU A 84 7.54 -9.12 3.11
N TYR A 85 8.44 -8.15 3.08
CA TYR A 85 9.85 -8.35 2.78
C TYR A 85 10.66 -8.43 4.08
N ARG A 86 11.54 -9.43 4.20
CA ARG A 86 12.48 -9.57 5.32
C ARG A 86 13.89 -9.32 4.81
N TYR A 87 14.60 -8.38 5.41
CA TYR A 87 15.97 -8.09 5.00
C TYR A 87 16.89 -9.28 5.29
N PRO A 88 17.76 -9.67 4.34
CA PRO A 88 18.78 -10.68 4.57
C PRO A 88 19.85 -10.17 5.55
N GLU A 89 20.61 -11.09 6.13
CA GLU A 89 21.74 -10.72 6.99
C GLU A 89 22.86 -10.03 6.21
N GLU A 90 23.12 -10.51 4.99
CA GLU A 90 24.05 -9.87 4.09
C GLU A 90 23.43 -8.63 3.46
N PHE A 91 24.06 -7.49 3.66
CA PHE A 91 23.62 -6.22 3.07
C PHE A 91 24.34 -5.96 1.75
N SER A 92 23.81 -6.50 0.68
CA SER A 92 24.23 -6.23 -0.70
C SER A 92 23.04 -6.05 -1.62
N ARG A 93 23.21 -5.36 -2.75
CA ARG A 93 22.15 -5.23 -3.76
C ARG A 93 21.73 -6.58 -4.33
N ALA A 94 22.69 -7.51 -4.46
CA ALA A 94 22.43 -8.86 -4.94
C ALA A 94 21.57 -9.64 -3.95
N ALA A 95 21.94 -9.67 -2.66
CA ALA A 95 21.18 -10.35 -1.62
C ALA A 95 19.76 -9.77 -1.46
N ILE A 96 19.60 -8.44 -1.56
CA ILE A 96 18.29 -7.80 -1.52
C ILE A 96 17.42 -8.24 -2.70
N ARG A 97 17.98 -8.33 -3.90
CA ARG A 97 17.25 -8.75 -5.10
C ARG A 97 16.86 -10.24 -5.02
N ASP A 98 17.78 -11.08 -4.58
CA ASP A 98 17.50 -12.50 -4.39
C ASP A 98 16.39 -12.74 -3.36
N GLN A 99 16.40 -11.99 -2.26
CA GLN A 99 15.38 -12.09 -1.22
C GLN A 99 13.96 -11.71 -1.71
N MET A 100 13.82 -11.01 -2.83
CA MET A 100 12.49 -10.70 -3.40
C MET A 100 11.74 -11.96 -3.88
N HIS A 101 12.45 -13.03 -4.21
CA HIS A 101 11.85 -14.33 -4.52
C HIS A 101 11.26 -15.03 -3.28
N HIS A 102 11.49 -14.50 -2.09
CA HIS A 102 11.01 -15.01 -0.80
C HIS A 102 10.02 -14.07 -0.12
N LEU A 103 9.33 -13.21 -0.89
CA LEU A 103 8.26 -12.36 -0.38
C LEU A 103 7.18 -13.20 0.30
N GLN A 104 6.82 -12.83 1.52
CA GLN A 104 5.70 -13.45 2.23
C GLN A 104 4.40 -12.74 1.82
N LEU A 105 3.60 -13.41 1.02
CA LEU A 105 2.38 -12.86 0.44
C LEU A 105 1.18 -13.02 1.36
N SER A 106 0.24 -12.09 1.26
CA SER A 106 -1.03 -12.14 2.02
C SER A 106 -2.00 -13.18 1.46
N ILE A 107 -1.94 -13.45 0.14
CA ILE A 107 -2.82 -14.42 -0.52
C ILE A 107 -2.16 -15.81 -0.48
N PRO A 108 -2.82 -16.81 0.14
CA PRO A 108 -2.34 -18.19 0.07
C PRO A 108 -2.27 -18.69 -1.39
N LYS A 109 -1.20 -19.42 -1.73
CA LYS A 109 -0.95 -20.02 -3.06
C LYS A 109 -0.54 -19.02 -4.16
N GLU A 110 -0.48 -17.73 -3.91
CA GLU A 110 0.18 -16.79 -4.80
C GLU A 110 1.69 -16.94 -4.71
N THR A 111 2.40 -16.83 -5.83
CA THR A 111 3.87 -16.87 -5.83
C THR A 111 4.45 -15.48 -5.99
N PRO A 112 5.71 -15.24 -5.53
CA PRO A 112 6.37 -13.96 -5.72
C PRO A 112 6.42 -13.50 -7.18
N GLU A 113 6.60 -14.42 -8.13
CA GLU A 113 6.65 -14.10 -9.56
C GLU A 113 5.30 -13.56 -10.06
N VAL A 114 4.18 -14.19 -9.66
CA VAL A 114 2.82 -13.73 -10.00
C VAL A 114 2.54 -12.37 -9.37
N TYR A 115 2.98 -12.19 -8.13
CA TYR A 115 2.84 -10.90 -7.42
C TYR A 115 3.63 -9.79 -8.12
N LEU A 116 4.88 -10.04 -8.48
CA LEU A 116 5.75 -9.08 -9.16
C LEU A 116 5.24 -8.74 -10.57
N ASP A 117 4.67 -9.72 -11.30
CA ASP A 117 3.99 -9.45 -12.57
C ASP A 117 2.78 -8.50 -12.39
N LYS A 118 1.95 -8.72 -11.37
CA LYS A 118 0.87 -7.77 -11.02
C LYS A 118 1.43 -6.38 -10.68
N PHE A 119 2.51 -6.34 -9.90
CA PHE A 119 3.16 -5.09 -9.52
C PHE A 119 3.65 -4.31 -10.73
N SER A 120 4.25 -4.98 -11.72
CA SER A 120 4.72 -4.33 -12.95
C SER A 120 3.58 -3.68 -13.76
N ARG A 121 2.39 -4.25 -13.72
CA ARG A 121 1.22 -3.76 -14.45
C ARG A 121 0.55 -2.58 -13.78
N MET A 122 0.33 -2.64 -12.48
CA MET A 122 -0.43 -1.61 -11.76
C MET A 122 0.44 -0.64 -10.97
N GLY A 123 1.70 -0.96 -10.75
CA GLY A 123 2.60 -0.23 -9.86
C GLY A 123 2.30 -0.46 -8.39
N GLY A 124 3.10 0.18 -7.55
CA GLY A 124 2.95 0.05 -6.11
C GLY A 124 3.92 0.90 -5.32
N ILE A 125 4.04 0.55 -4.06
CA ILE A 125 4.90 1.23 -3.09
C ILE A 125 5.75 0.23 -2.31
N VAL A 126 6.83 0.73 -1.75
CA VAL A 126 7.59 0.06 -0.68
C VAL A 126 7.64 1.00 0.52
N GLU A 127 7.35 0.49 1.70
CA GLU A 127 7.45 1.28 2.93
C GLU A 127 7.99 0.43 4.09
N GLU A 128 8.52 1.10 5.11
CA GLU A 128 8.99 0.45 6.32
C GLU A 128 7.83 -0.28 7.02
N PHE A 129 8.13 -1.46 7.56
CA PHE A 129 7.21 -2.16 8.44
C PHE A 129 7.38 -1.61 9.85
N MET A 130 6.35 -0.95 10.36
CA MET A 130 6.36 -0.44 11.73
C MET A 130 6.32 -1.59 12.72
N ASP A 131 7.43 -1.81 13.42
CA ASP A 131 7.59 -2.85 14.40
C ASP A 131 7.39 -2.28 15.81
N ALA A 132 6.38 -2.76 16.51
CA ALA A 132 6.07 -2.37 17.88
C ALA A 132 5.50 -3.55 18.66
N ASN A 133 5.66 -3.54 19.98
CA ASN A 133 5.08 -4.56 20.86
C ASN A 133 3.55 -4.49 20.88
N GLU A 134 3.01 -3.28 20.81
CA GLU A 134 1.57 -3.03 20.70
C GLU A 134 1.30 -2.32 19.37
N LYS A 135 0.29 -2.80 18.65
CA LYS A 135 -0.12 -2.25 17.37
C LYS A 135 -1.61 -1.97 17.40
N THR A 136 -1.99 -0.79 16.99
CA THR A 136 -3.36 -0.41 16.73
C THR A 136 -3.50 -0.03 15.26
N SER A 137 -4.68 -0.20 14.70
CA SER A 137 -4.99 0.18 13.34
C SER A 137 -6.26 1.05 13.31
N PRO A 138 -6.15 2.31 13.78
CA PRO A 138 -7.30 3.20 13.75
C PRO A 138 -7.65 3.55 12.30
N SER A 139 -8.94 3.67 12.04
CA SER A 139 -9.47 4.16 10.77
C SER A 139 -10.57 5.18 10.98
N ALA A 140 -10.77 6.05 9.99
CA ALA A 140 -11.85 7.02 9.98
C ALA A 140 -12.60 6.94 8.64
N GLN A 141 -13.93 7.07 8.70
CA GLN A 141 -14.77 7.23 7.53
C GLN A 141 -15.24 8.66 7.42
N LEU A 142 -15.03 9.23 6.24
CA LEU A 142 -15.44 10.59 5.92
C LEU A 142 -16.29 10.58 4.64
N ARG A 143 -17.15 11.55 4.53
CA ARG A 143 -17.93 11.84 3.32
C ARG A 143 -17.70 13.28 2.89
N ILE A 144 -17.44 13.47 1.61
CA ILE A 144 -17.40 14.79 1.00
C ILE A 144 -18.67 14.93 0.15
N SER A 145 -19.49 15.94 0.45
CA SER A 145 -20.70 16.24 -0.31
C SER A 145 -20.36 16.89 -1.65
N PRO A 146 -21.28 16.92 -2.63
CA PRO A 146 -21.08 17.65 -3.89
C PRO A 146 -20.79 19.15 -3.70
N SER A 147 -21.20 19.73 -2.57
CA SER A 147 -20.89 21.14 -2.22
C SER A 147 -19.52 21.31 -1.54
N GLY A 148 -18.71 20.25 -1.42
CA GLY A 148 -17.38 20.29 -0.78
C GLY A 148 -17.41 20.21 0.75
N GLN A 149 -18.57 20.01 1.37
CA GLN A 149 -18.68 19.86 2.82
C GLN A 149 -18.14 18.50 3.25
N VAL A 150 -17.16 18.49 4.17
CA VAL A 150 -16.58 17.28 4.75
C VAL A 150 -17.35 16.92 6.02
N MET A 151 -17.77 15.66 6.12
CA MET A 151 -18.43 15.10 7.31
C MET A 151 -17.67 13.88 7.79
N VAL A 152 -17.37 13.84 9.09
CA VAL A 152 -16.87 12.63 9.75
C VAL A 152 -18.08 11.73 10.05
N ILE A 153 -18.04 10.47 9.59
CA ILE A 153 -19.12 9.51 9.78
C ILE A 153 -18.83 8.63 11.00
N SER A 154 -17.65 8.05 11.06
CA SER A 154 -17.28 7.13 12.15
C SER A 154 -15.76 6.95 12.24
N THR A 155 -15.32 6.44 13.37
CA THR A 155 -13.97 5.93 13.60
C THR A 155 -14.04 4.49 14.08
N HIS A 156 -13.01 3.70 13.78
CA HIS A 156 -12.95 2.29 14.14
C HIS A 156 -11.51 1.92 14.52
N ASP A 157 -11.38 0.97 15.43
CA ASP A 157 -10.15 0.23 15.62
C ASP A 157 -10.26 -1.08 14.84
N GLN A 158 -9.39 -1.22 13.83
CA GLN A 158 -9.39 -2.38 12.96
C GLN A 158 -8.62 -3.53 13.61
N LEU A 159 -9.17 -4.73 13.56
CA LEU A 159 -8.46 -5.95 13.92
C LEU A 159 -7.70 -6.46 12.70
N LEU A 160 -6.41 -6.68 12.87
CA LEU A 160 -5.53 -7.16 11.81
C LEU A 160 -5.07 -8.58 12.10
N GLY A 161 -5.03 -9.41 11.06
CA GLY A 161 -4.58 -10.80 11.14
C GLY A 161 -3.96 -11.30 9.85
N GLY A 162 -4.06 -12.60 9.61
CA GLY A 162 -3.45 -13.26 8.45
C GLY A 162 -1.94 -13.49 8.62
N ALA A 163 -1.33 -14.13 7.61
CA ALA A 163 0.09 -14.50 7.63
C ALA A 163 1.04 -13.30 7.71
N THR A 164 0.64 -12.17 7.18
CA THR A 164 1.42 -10.91 7.21
C THR A 164 1.04 -10.01 8.40
N GLY A 165 -0.04 -10.33 9.12
CA GLY A 165 -0.61 -9.45 10.16
C GLY A 165 -1.20 -8.15 9.60
N GLN A 166 -1.58 -8.12 8.33
CA GLN A 166 -2.07 -6.92 7.64
C GLN A 166 -3.41 -7.12 6.92
N ILE A 167 -4.05 -8.26 7.10
CA ILE A 167 -5.38 -8.54 6.57
C ILE A 167 -6.41 -8.09 7.61
N PHE A 168 -7.43 -7.37 7.19
CA PHE A 168 -8.57 -7.03 8.05
C PHE A 168 -9.40 -8.29 8.36
N LEU A 169 -9.72 -8.48 9.63
CA LEU A 169 -10.55 -9.57 10.14
C LEU A 169 -12.00 -9.11 10.28
#